data_927ab063bb068c988c12c8ca344ddf20
#
_entry.id   927ab063bb068c988c12c8ca344ddf20
#
_cell.length_a   1.000
_cell.length_b   1.000
_cell.length_c   1.000
_cell.angle_alpha   90.00
_cell.angle_beta   90.00
_cell.angle_gamma   90.00
#
_symmetry.space_group_name_H-M   'P 1'
#
loop_
_entity.id
_entity.type
_entity.pdbx_description
1 polymer ?
#
loop_
_entity_poly.entity_id
_entity_poly.type
_entity_poly.pdbx_seq_one_letter_code
_entity_poly.pdbx_strand_id
1 'polypeptide(L)'
;MAPVRAPWNEFRFARPNLLSSARAQMSRRDAIAGGAFALAAACTLAGCAADQEPDAVSTWMQPANTELGNRIDGAPNLVVADQQLNAKLLRRFYMRHGFEPVWTSRQAQLDSLVNAVLRAGDQGLNPDLFHADLLQRRATLPPLDRELLLSDAFLSYADALARGALPVERRRDDETLTPEPIDVAAALDAALSSSDPGAAIEALAPATPTYQALRQALQSYRAGAVAADETTLRRLRMIEVNLERQRWLPRRLQMDRVWVNIADEGLIFYRDHWPVFFARVVVGQDVERNQSPEFQAMIDACFFNPPWVIPSNIVTAEILPQVSRDPDYLARNKMIMLADGEAEQLPGPEAGLGLIMFDMPNRYDVYLHDTPDREIFNLDNRRISHGCIRVQNPRELAALLLHQPIDVINQEIAQGDTTRKNLPVPVPVFVVYQTASLDTAGKLQFYPDFYNRDAEIWQQLQSPPQG
;
A
#
# COMPACT_ATOMS: atom_id res chain seq x y z
N MET A 1 -31.68 17.29 2.35
CA MET A 1 -30.89 17.48 1.13
C MET A 1 -30.45 16.09 0.67
N ALA A 2 -30.97 15.63 -0.45
CA ALA A 2 -30.68 14.29 -0.95
C ALA A 2 -29.24 14.21 -1.46
N PRO A 3 -28.52 13.09 -1.24
CA PRO A 3 -27.18 12.91 -1.78
C PRO A 3 -27.22 12.82 -3.31
N VAL A 4 -26.32 13.57 -3.95
CA VAL A 4 -26.11 13.55 -5.40
C VAL A 4 -25.60 12.17 -5.80
N ARG A 5 -26.42 11.42 -6.54
CA ARG A 5 -26.05 10.16 -7.17
C ARG A 5 -24.99 10.41 -8.23
N ALA A 6 -23.82 9.80 -8.12
CA ALA A 6 -22.88 9.70 -9.22
C ALA A 6 -23.48 8.75 -10.29
N PRO A 7 -23.49 9.13 -11.58
CA PRO A 7 -24.07 8.29 -12.63
C PRO A 7 -23.08 7.22 -13.09
N TRP A 8 -23.24 6.00 -12.57
CA TRP A 8 -22.43 4.84 -12.95
C TRP A 8 -22.85 4.16 -14.26
N ASN A 9 -23.91 4.66 -14.94
CA ASN A 9 -24.56 3.92 -16.05
C ASN A 9 -24.31 4.46 -17.47
N GLU A 10 -23.46 5.48 -17.70
CA GLU A 10 -23.33 6.08 -19.04
C GLU A 10 -21.88 6.27 -19.52
N PHE A 11 -21.01 5.27 -19.39
CA PHE A 11 -19.74 5.31 -20.11
C PHE A 11 -19.69 4.22 -21.20
N ARG A 12 -20.19 4.57 -22.41
CA ARG A 12 -19.81 3.89 -23.64
C ARG A 12 -18.46 4.45 -24.09
N PHE A 13 -17.40 3.66 -23.90
CA PHE A 13 -16.09 3.98 -24.43
C PHE A 13 -16.07 3.88 -25.96
N ALA A 14 -15.72 4.98 -26.64
CA ALA A 14 -15.30 4.93 -28.03
C ALA A 14 -14.00 4.12 -28.11
N ARG A 15 -14.04 2.98 -28.79
CA ARG A 15 -12.84 2.19 -29.12
C ARG A 15 -11.96 3.00 -30.07
N PRO A 16 -10.68 3.19 -29.80
CA PRO A 16 -9.75 3.58 -30.86
C PRO A 16 -9.55 2.37 -31.76
N ASN A 17 -9.88 2.51 -33.02
CA ASN A 17 -9.54 1.57 -34.09
C ASN A 17 -8.02 1.54 -34.26
N LEU A 18 -7.37 0.51 -33.72
CA LEU A 18 -5.99 0.14 -34.06
C LEU A 18 -6.00 -1.17 -34.82
N LEU A 19 -6.34 -1.07 -36.10
CA LEU A 19 -6.02 -2.08 -37.11
C LEU A 19 -5.46 -1.34 -38.32
N SER A 20 -4.14 -1.28 -38.45
CA SER A 20 -3.47 -1.49 -39.73
C SER A 20 -1.94 -1.54 -39.56
N SER A 21 -1.41 -2.64 -40.02
CA SER A 21 -0.13 -2.82 -40.72
C SER A 21 1.20 -2.58 -39.99
N ALA A 22 1.91 -3.68 -39.68
CA ALA A 22 3.16 -3.96 -40.43
C ALA A 22 3.67 -5.36 -40.07
N ARG A 23 3.48 -6.33 -40.98
CA ARG A 23 4.29 -7.54 -41.05
C ARG A 23 5.69 -7.14 -41.51
N ALA A 24 6.69 -7.39 -40.67
CA ALA A 24 8.07 -7.54 -41.14
C ALA A 24 8.56 -8.93 -40.75
N GLN A 25 8.73 -9.76 -41.76
CA GLN A 25 9.46 -11.02 -41.71
C GLN A 25 10.92 -10.77 -41.35
N MET A 26 11.45 -11.53 -40.38
CA MET A 26 12.88 -11.84 -40.35
C MET A 26 13.10 -13.31 -40.09
N SER A 27 13.91 -13.84 -40.96
CA SER A 27 14.25 -15.21 -41.25
C SER A 27 15.05 -15.92 -40.16
N ARG A 28 14.78 -17.24 -40.07
CA ARG A 28 15.63 -18.21 -39.39
C ARG A 28 16.96 -18.37 -40.10
N ARG A 29 18.05 -18.40 -39.32
CA ARG A 29 19.35 -19.16 -39.43
C ARG A 29 20.32 -18.48 -38.45
N ASP A 30 20.83 -19.21 -37.47
CA ASP A 30 21.94 -20.09 -37.45
C ASP A 30 22.06 -20.73 -36.06
N ALA A 31 22.18 -22.04 -36.09
CA ALA A 31 22.52 -22.88 -34.96
C ALA A 31 24.06 -23.11 -34.93
N ILE A 32 24.56 -23.56 -33.77
CA ILE A 32 25.61 -24.56 -33.57
C ILE A 32 26.72 -24.16 -32.56
N ALA A 33 26.86 -25.09 -31.64
CA ALA A 33 28.01 -25.49 -30.82
C ALA A 33 28.25 -24.67 -29.53
N GLY A 34 28.35 -25.24 -28.33
CA GLY A 34 28.72 -26.56 -27.86
C GLY A 34 29.32 -26.36 -26.47
N GLY A 35 29.12 -27.27 -25.55
CA GLY A 35 29.94 -27.33 -24.34
C GLY A 35 29.12 -27.64 -23.06
N ALA A 36 28.93 -28.92 -22.81
CA ALA A 36 28.46 -29.47 -21.54
C ALA A 36 29.54 -29.37 -20.45
N PHE A 37 29.12 -28.95 -19.25
CA PHE A 37 29.76 -29.40 -18.01
C PHE A 37 28.65 -29.59 -16.95
N ALA A 38 28.45 -30.83 -16.60
CA ALA A 38 27.68 -31.27 -15.47
C ALA A 38 28.48 -31.10 -14.19
N LEU A 39 27.89 -30.53 -13.14
CA LEU A 39 28.30 -30.82 -11.77
C LEU A 39 27.05 -30.82 -10.89
N ALA A 40 26.79 -32.02 -10.36
CA ALA A 40 25.80 -32.26 -9.33
C ALA A 40 26.30 -31.73 -7.99
N ALA A 41 25.42 -31.06 -7.22
CA ALA A 41 25.58 -30.94 -5.78
C ALA A 41 24.22 -30.75 -5.10
N ALA A 42 23.83 -31.73 -4.37
CA ALA A 42 23.10 -31.87 -3.11
C ALA A 42 22.12 -30.76 -2.69
N CYS A 43 20.85 -31.16 -2.63
CA CYS A 43 19.83 -30.56 -1.78
C CYS A 43 20.18 -30.69 -0.30
N THR A 44 20.26 -29.59 0.42
CA THR A 44 20.04 -29.57 1.87
C THR A 44 18.95 -28.56 2.18
N LEU A 45 17.93 -29.07 2.84
CA LEU A 45 16.85 -28.33 3.48
C LEU A 45 17.42 -27.27 4.43
N ALA A 46 17.07 -26.03 4.26
CA ALA A 46 17.27 -25.01 5.28
C ALA A 46 16.01 -24.14 5.35
N GLY A 47 15.53 -24.06 6.57
CA GLY A 47 14.28 -23.45 7.01
C GLY A 47 14.19 -21.95 6.78
N CYS A 48 12.99 -21.48 7.06
CA CYS A 48 12.58 -20.08 7.15
C CYS A 48 13.65 -19.23 7.83
N ALA A 49 14.25 -18.31 7.09
CA ALA A 49 15.02 -17.23 7.66
C ALA A 49 14.19 -15.94 7.48
N ALA A 50 13.85 -15.37 8.62
CA ALA A 50 13.38 -14.02 8.76
C ALA A 50 14.37 -13.05 8.08
N ASP A 51 13.83 -11.94 7.59
CA ASP A 51 14.54 -10.81 7.01
C ASP A 51 15.81 -10.47 7.81
N GLN A 52 16.94 -10.89 7.30
CA GLN A 52 18.21 -10.27 7.65
C GLN A 52 18.56 -9.27 6.56
N GLU A 53 18.44 -7.98 6.89
CA GLU A 53 19.14 -6.92 6.17
C GLU A 53 20.60 -7.35 5.95
N PRO A 54 21.23 -7.01 4.81
CA PRO A 54 22.61 -7.37 4.57
C PRO A 54 23.56 -6.62 5.49
N ASP A 55 23.83 -7.16 6.65
CA ASP A 55 24.87 -6.69 7.60
C ASP A 55 26.32 -6.96 7.12
N ALA A 56 26.51 -7.26 5.84
CA ALA A 56 27.80 -7.72 5.31
C ALA A 56 28.80 -6.60 4.96
N VAL A 57 28.55 -5.33 5.33
CA VAL A 57 29.51 -4.24 5.07
C VAL A 57 30.09 -3.60 6.36
N SER A 58 29.70 -4.07 7.52
CA SER A 58 30.06 -3.42 8.80
C SER A 58 31.43 -3.76 9.38
N THR A 59 32.24 -4.59 8.73
CA THR A 59 33.48 -5.11 9.35
C THR A 59 34.75 -4.32 9.03
N TRP A 60 34.70 -3.29 8.16
CA TRP A 60 35.93 -2.69 7.63
C TRP A 60 36.18 -1.23 7.96
N MET A 61 35.27 -0.53 8.62
CA MET A 61 35.51 0.82 9.12
C MET A 61 35.16 0.90 10.61
N GLN A 62 36.15 0.66 11.46
CA GLN A 62 36.08 1.25 12.82
C GLN A 62 35.97 2.76 12.61
N PRO A 63 34.99 3.44 13.23
CA PRO A 63 34.91 4.90 13.15
C PRO A 63 36.26 5.45 13.60
N ALA A 64 36.83 6.38 12.82
CA ALA A 64 37.89 7.22 13.35
C ALA A 64 37.37 7.74 14.70
N ASN A 65 38.21 7.75 15.71
CA ASN A 65 37.87 8.13 17.09
C ASN A 65 37.53 9.63 17.14
N THR A 66 36.47 10.04 16.45
CA THR A 66 36.00 11.41 16.33
C THR A 66 34.97 11.70 17.41
N GLU A 67 34.87 12.93 17.84
CA GLU A 67 33.89 13.38 18.83
C GLU A 67 32.46 13.08 18.35
N LEU A 68 32.20 13.28 17.05
CA LEU A 68 30.91 13.00 16.41
C LEU A 68 30.57 11.50 16.43
N GLY A 69 31.54 10.64 16.07
CA GLY A 69 31.36 9.18 16.12
C GLY A 69 31.06 8.70 17.54
N ASN A 70 31.83 9.17 18.50
CA ASN A 70 31.64 8.86 19.94
C ASN A 70 30.26 9.30 20.43
N ARG A 71 29.77 10.46 19.98
CA ARG A 71 28.44 10.97 20.36
C ARG A 71 27.31 10.12 19.82
N ILE A 72 27.45 9.65 18.57
CA ILE A 72 26.42 8.79 17.91
C ILE A 72 26.41 7.38 18.51
N ASP A 73 27.59 6.79 18.74
CA ASP A 73 27.71 5.40 19.18
C ASP A 73 27.63 5.26 20.72
N GLY A 74 27.87 6.32 21.47
CA GLY A 74 28.00 6.28 22.93
C GLY A 74 26.70 6.38 23.72
N ALA A 75 25.56 6.69 23.07
CA ALA A 75 24.30 6.88 23.77
C ALA A 75 23.24 5.90 23.25
N PRO A 76 22.60 5.07 24.10
CA PRO A 76 21.47 4.25 23.69
C PRO A 76 20.30 5.12 23.19
N ASN A 77 20.15 6.34 23.74
CA ASN A 77 19.22 7.35 23.27
C ASN A 77 20.02 8.64 22.97
N LEU A 78 20.13 8.97 21.68
CA LEU A 78 20.81 10.20 21.26
C LEU A 78 19.84 11.37 21.38
N VAL A 79 20.09 12.27 22.33
CA VAL A 79 19.25 13.44 22.61
C VAL A 79 20.03 14.73 22.39
N VAL A 80 19.43 15.69 21.70
CA VAL A 80 19.93 17.07 21.50
C VAL A 80 18.81 18.05 21.81
N ALA A 81 19.04 18.98 22.72
CA ALA A 81 18.08 20.01 23.14
C ALA A 81 16.67 19.42 23.45
N ASP A 82 16.63 18.35 24.24
CA ASP A 82 15.44 17.60 24.65
C ASP A 82 14.69 16.90 23.51
N GLN A 83 15.30 16.82 22.31
CA GLN A 83 14.76 16.07 21.18
C GLN A 83 15.53 14.77 20.98
N GLN A 84 14.81 13.67 20.86
CA GLN A 84 15.40 12.38 20.52
C GLN A 84 15.71 12.34 19.03
N LEU A 85 16.94 11.95 18.67
CA LEU A 85 17.40 11.84 17.30
C LEU A 85 17.47 10.37 16.87
N ASN A 86 17.35 10.13 15.57
CA ASN A 86 17.46 8.80 14.97
C ASN A 86 18.94 8.40 14.81
N ALA A 87 19.53 7.83 15.85
CA ALA A 87 20.94 7.42 15.86
C ALA A 87 21.27 6.45 14.70
N LYS A 88 20.33 5.57 14.29
CA LYS A 88 20.56 4.60 13.19
C LYS A 88 20.73 5.31 11.85
N LEU A 89 19.88 6.28 11.53
CA LEU A 89 19.99 7.08 10.31
C LEU A 89 21.25 7.96 10.32
N LEU A 90 21.51 8.63 11.45
CA LEU A 90 22.71 9.46 11.62
C LEU A 90 23.99 8.63 11.44
N ARG A 91 24.07 7.47 12.09
CA ARG A 91 25.22 6.58 11.95
C ARG A 91 25.45 6.19 10.49
N ARG A 92 24.39 5.80 9.78
CA ARG A 92 24.45 5.40 8.35
C ARG A 92 24.95 6.55 7.47
N PHE A 93 24.50 7.77 7.74
CA PHE A 93 24.92 8.96 6.98
C PHE A 93 26.37 9.31 7.29
N TYR A 94 26.76 9.42 8.57
CA TYR A 94 28.11 9.83 8.94
C TYR A 94 29.19 8.78 8.67
N MET A 95 28.86 7.50 8.63
CA MET A 95 29.76 6.48 8.10
C MET A 95 30.26 6.78 6.68
N ARG A 96 29.42 7.37 5.84
CA ARG A 96 29.77 7.76 4.47
C ARG A 96 30.70 8.99 4.43
N HIS A 97 30.75 9.74 5.52
CA HIS A 97 31.55 10.96 5.68
C HIS A 97 32.72 10.79 6.67
N GLY A 98 33.09 9.56 7.03
CA GLY A 98 34.19 9.31 7.99
C GLY A 98 33.94 9.89 9.38
N PHE A 99 32.68 10.11 9.76
CA PHE A 99 32.26 10.78 11.00
C PHE A 99 32.79 12.22 11.15
N GLU A 100 33.01 12.90 10.03
CA GLU A 100 33.38 14.32 10.01
C GLU A 100 32.13 15.21 9.83
N PRO A 101 32.13 16.44 10.39
CA PRO A 101 31.04 17.41 10.20
C PRO A 101 30.83 17.77 8.73
N VAL A 102 29.56 17.82 8.29
CA VAL A 102 29.17 18.00 6.88
C VAL A 102 28.75 19.45 6.59
N TRP A 103 28.18 20.15 7.59
CA TRP A 103 27.44 21.41 7.34
C TRP A 103 28.30 22.66 7.38
N THR A 104 29.52 22.62 7.90
CA THR A 104 30.37 23.80 8.10
C THR A 104 30.69 24.54 6.80
N SER A 105 30.86 23.82 5.68
CA SER A 105 31.24 24.39 4.38
C SER A 105 30.09 24.44 3.37
N ARG A 106 28.83 24.13 3.77
CA ARG A 106 27.69 23.95 2.89
C ARG A 106 26.50 24.84 3.21
N GLN A 107 26.74 26.14 3.50
CA GLN A 107 25.71 27.05 3.97
C GLN A 107 24.53 27.20 2.98
N ALA A 108 24.79 27.28 1.67
CA ALA A 108 23.74 27.41 0.68
C ALA A 108 22.86 26.17 0.58
N GLN A 109 23.46 24.97 0.63
CA GLN A 109 22.76 23.70 0.67
C GLN A 109 21.94 23.55 1.95
N LEU A 110 22.51 23.96 3.08
CA LEU A 110 21.85 23.97 4.39
C LEU A 110 20.57 24.82 4.35
N ASP A 111 20.64 26.04 3.84
CA ASP A 111 19.50 26.95 3.81
C ASP A 111 18.37 26.42 2.89
N SER A 112 18.71 25.80 1.75
CA SER A 112 17.75 25.13 0.89
C SER A 112 17.02 23.98 1.61
N LEU A 113 17.77 23.10 2.30
CA LEU A 113 17.22 21.96 3.04
C LEU A 113 16.36 22.42 4.23
N VAL A 114 16.83 23.38 5.02
CA VAL A 114 16.05 23.96 6.13
C VAL A 114 14.72 24.52 5.62
N ASN A 115 14.74 25.27 4.53
CA ASN A 115 13.53 25.82 3.93
C ASN A 115 12.57 24.69 3.46
N ALA A 116 13.08 23.59 2.92
CA ALA A 116 12.26 22.45 2.54
C ALA A 116 11.57 21.81 3.76
N VAL A 117 12.31 21.58 4.85
CA VAL A 117 11.75 21.01 6.09
C VAL A 117 10.70 21.94 6.71
N LEU A 118 10.96 23.26 6.77
CA LEU A 118 10.01 24.23 7.32
C LEU A 118 8.70 24.30 6.49
N ARG A 119 8.77 23.91 5.20
CA ARG A 119 7.59 23.78 4.34
C ARG A 119 7.03 22.35 4.29
N ALA A 120 7.40 21.44 5.20
CA ALA A 120 6.88 20.07 5.23
C ALA A 120 5.34 20.03 5.24
N GLY A 121 4.70 21.08 5.75
CA GLY A 121 3.26 21.28 5.66
C GLY A 121 2.69 21.20 4.25
N ASP A 122 3.41 21.62 3.21
CA ASP A 122 3.00 21.53 1.80
C ASP A 122 2.90 20.08 1.31
N GLN A 123 3.48 19.17 2.07
CA GLN A 123 3.41 17.73 1.86
C GLN A 123 2.40 17.05 2.82
N GLY A 124 1.65 17.80 3.63
CA GLY A 124 0.74 17.27 4.64
C GLY A 124 1.46 16.66 5.86
N LEU A 125 2.70 17.09 6.13
CA LEU A 125 3.47 16.67 7.28
C LEU A 125 3.59 17.81 8.28
N ASN A 126 3.52 17.51 9.58
CA ASN A 126 3.80 18.51 10.60
C ASN A 126 5.32 18.81 10.66
N PRO A 127 5.78 20.05 10.42
CA PRO A 127 7.20 20.39 10.46
C PRO A 127 7.87 20.09 11.82
N ASP A 128 7.10 20.08 12.91
CA ASP A 128 7.61 19.78 14.25
C ASP A 128 8.12 18.34 14.40
N LEU A 129 7.66 17.41 13.54
CA LEU A 129 8.23 16.07 13.45
C LEU A 129 9.72 16.07 13.08
N PHE A 130 10.20 17.17 12.52
CA PHE A 130 11.57 17.36 12.01
C PHE A 130 12.27 18.54 12.69
N HIS A 131 11.94 18.79 13.96
CA HIS A 131 12.60 19.79 14.82
C HIS A 131 12.49 21.23 14.29
N ALA A 132 11.37 21.63 13.67
CA ALA A 132 11.21 22.94 13.00
C ALA A 132 11.59 24.13 13.87
N ASP A 133 11.17 24.18 15.15
CA ASP A 133 11.51 25.24 16.09
C ASP A 133 13.02 25.34 16.35
N LEU A 134 13.70 24.20 16.55
CA LEU A 134 15.16 24.17 16.73
C LEU A 134 15.90 24.52 15.44
N LEU A 135 15.39 24.14 14.27
CA LEU A 135 15.96 24.53 12.96
C LEU A 135 15.93 26.06 12.77
N GLN A 136 14.86 26.74 13.20
CA GLN A 136 14.75 28.19 13.11
C GLN A 136 15.79 28.90 14.01
N ARG A 137 16.02 28.37 15.20
CA ARG A 137 17.02 28.91 16.17
C ARG A 137 18.34 28.13 16.20
N ARG A 138 18.67 27.37 15.16
CA ARG A 138 19.86 26.51 15.07
C ARG A 138 21.19 27.17 15.40
N ALA A 139 21.30 28.47 15.19
CA ALA A 139 22.50 29.23 15.51
C ALA A 139 22.83 29.31 17.01
N THR A 140 21.84 29.06 17.88
CA THR A 140 22.02 29.07 19.35
C THR A 140 22.55 27.75 19.90
N LEU A 141 22.56 26.69 19.10
CA LEU A 141 23.01 25.37 19.51
C LEU A 141 24.54 25.27 19.47
N PRO A 142 25.14 24.46 20.38
CA PRO A 142 26.55 24.07 20.27
C PRO A 142 26.84 23.47 18.88
N PRO A 143 28.07 23.63 18.34
CA PRO A 143 28.39 23.19 16.97
C PRO A 143 28.06 21.71 16.70
N LEU A 144 28.39 20.80 17.61
CA LEU A 144 28.15 19.38 17.47
C LEU A 144 26.65 19.04 17.54
N ASP A 145 25.92 19.63 18.46
CA ASP A 145 24.48 19.44 18.62
C ASP A 145 23.73 19.95 17.37
N ARG A 146 24.15 21.11 16.84
CA ARG A 146 23.64 21.68 15.59
C ARG A 146 23.89 20.76 14.40
N GLU A 147 25.09 20.20 14.28
CA GLU A 147 25.47 19.25 13.22
C GLU A 147 24.55 18.05 13.21
N LEU A 148 24.34 17.42 14.39
CA LEU A 148 23.49 16.25 14.55
C LEU A 148 22.01 16.55 14.28
N LEU A 149 21.49 17.65 14.83
CA LEU A 149 20.10 18.06 14.66
C LEU A 149 19.75 18.32 13.19
N LEU A 150 20.64 19.01 12.46
CA LEU A 150 20.45 19.29 11.04
C LEU A 150 20.38 18.00 10.22
N SER A 151 21.33 17.10 10.45
CA SER A 151 21.36 15.81 9.73
C SER A 151 20.14 14.97 10.05
N ASP A 152 19.72 14.91 11.32
CA ASP A 152 18.55 14.17 11.74
C ASP A 152 17.28 14.72 11.09
N ALA A 153 17.09 16.04 11.13
CA ALA A 153 15.94 16.69 10.50
C ALA A 153 15.82 16.37 9.00
N PHE A 154 16.94 16.42 8.28
CA PHE A 154 16.94 16.18 6.83
C PHE A 154 16.74 14.70 6.49
N LEU A 155 17.38 13.80 7.23
CA LEU A 155 17.23 12.35 7.04
C LEU A 155 15.81 11.89 7.41
N SER A 156 15.27 12.36 8.52
CA SER A 156 13.91 12.03 8.97
C SER A 156 12.85 12.59 8.03
N TYR A 157 13.05 13.80 7.50
CA TYR A 157 12.15 14.36 6.48
C TYR A 157 12.23 13.60 5.15
N ALA A 158 13.43 13.25 4.71
CA ALA A 158 13.63 12.43 3.50
C ALA A 158 12.95 11.06 3.64
N ASP A 159 13.09 10.43 4.81
CA ASP A 159 12.47 9.14 5.12
C ASP A 159 10.94 9.23 5.13
N ALA A 160 10.39 10.25 5.78
CA ALA A 160 8.95 10.51 5.81
C ALA A 160 8.36 10.76 4.42
N LEU A 161 9.06 11.48 3.54
CA LEU A 161 8.63 11.68 2.15
C LEU A 161 8.68 10.38 1.34
N ALA A 162 9.70 9.56 1.57
CA ALA A 162 9.92 8.34 0.78
C ALA A 162 9.01 7.17 1.20
N ARG A 163 8.71 7.04 2.50
CA ARG A 163 8.07 5.85 3.07
C ARG A 163 6.88 6.13 3.99
N GLY A 164 6.60 7.41 4.26
CA GLY A 164 5.63 7.85 5.25
C GLY A 164 6.27 8.19 6.59
N ALA A 165 5.63 9.09 7.32
CA ALA A 165 6.04 9.47 8.67
C ALA A 165 5.65 8.43 9.73
N LEU A 166 4.73 7.52 9.39
CA LEU A 166 4.29 6.43 10.24
C LEU A 166 4.88 5.11 9.75
N PRO A 167 5.93 4.59 10.40
CA PRO A 167 6.48 3.28 10.07
C PRO A 167 5.45 2.16 10.34
N VAL A 168 5.57 1.04 9.63
CA VAL A 168 4.58 -0.06 9.67
C VAL A 168 4.36 -0.61 11.09
N GLU A 169 5.39 -0.58 11.93
CA GLU A 169 5.35 -1.05 13.33
C GLU A 169 4.46 -0.17 14.24
N ARG A 170 4.12 1.04 13.79
CA ARG A 170 3.25 1.98 14.51
C ARG A 170 1.85 2.07 13.92
N ARG A 171 1.57 1.32 12.86
CA ARG A 171 0.26 1.22 12.25
C ARG A 171 -0.51 0.06 12.84
N ARG A 172 -1.76 -0.05 12.48
CA ARG A 172 -2.59 -1.21 12.80
C ARG A 172 -2.03 -2.47 12.11
N ASP A 173 -2.23 -3.63 12.72
CA ASP A 173 -1.77 -4.92 12.18
C ASP A 173 -2.38 -5.24 10.80
N ASP A 174 -3.49 -4.61 10.46
CA ASP A 174 -4.19 -4.76 9.19
C ASP A 174 -3.88 -3.65 8.17
N GLU A 175 -2.87 -2.79 8.44
CA GLU A 175 -2.36 -1.74 7.55
C GLU A 175 -0.89 -2.02 7.17
N THR A 176 -0.69 -2.93 6.22
CA THR A 176 0.65 -3.49 5.91
C THR A 176 1.25 -3.06 4.59
N LEU A 177 0.62 -2.13 3.90
CA LEU A 177 1.20 -1.55 2.68
C LEU A 177 2.53 -0.87 3.03
N THR A 178 3.59 -1.24 2.31
CA THR A 178 4.93 -0.71 2.56
C THR A 178 5.65 -0.53 1.23
N PRO A 179 6.24 0.66 0.96
CA PRO A 179 7.01 0.89 -0.25
C PRO A 179 8.36 0.14 -0.18
N GLU A 180 9.00 0.04 -1.34
CA GLU A 180 10.35 -0.51 -1.40
C GLU A 180 11.31 0.32 -0.53
N PRO A 181 12.28 -0.34 0.14
CA PRO A 181 13.30 0.34 0.93
C PRO A 181 14.10 1.34 0.10
N ILE A 182 14.41 2.49 0.67
CA ILE A 182 15.28 3.50 0.07
C ILE A 182 16.42 3.86 1.01
N ASP A 183 17.63 4.04 0.48
CA ASP A 183 18.75 4.57 1.23
C ASP A 183 18.66 6.10 1.32
N VAL A 184 18.01 6.59 2.38
CA VAL A 184 17.85 8.04 2.59
C VAL A 184 19.17 8.75 2.87
N ALA A 185 20.18 8.06 3.40
CA ALA A 185 21.51 8.63 3.58
C ALA A 185 22.19 8.88 2.22
N ALA A 186 22.11 7.91 1.30
CA ALA A 186 22.58 8.10 -0.06
C ALA A 186 21.77 9.15 -0.82
N ALA A 187 20.45 9.24 -0.57
CA ALA A 187 19.59 10.26 -1.17
C ALA A 187 19.99 11.68 -0.70
N LEU A 188 20.31 11.84 0.59
CA LEU A 188 20.80 13.12 1.12
C LEU A 188 22.15 13.49 0.50
N ASP A 189 23.09 12.55 0.37
CA ASP A 189 24.37 12.80 -0.32
C ASP A 189 24.16 13.25 -1.77
N ALA A 190 23.27 12.61 -2.50
CA ALA A 190 22.92 12.98 -3.87
C ALA A 190 22.31 14.39 -3.92
N ALA A 191 21.44 14.72 -2.97
CA ALA A 191 20.84 16.05 -2.84
C ALA A 191 21.90 17.14 -2.59
N LEU A 192 22.90 16.88 -1.73
CA LEU A 192 23.99 17.81 -1.46
C LEU A 192 24.85 18.13 -2.70
N SER A 193 24.81 17.27 -3.69
CA SER A 193 25.51 17.46 -4.96
C SER A 193 24.63 18.12 -6.04
N SER A 194 23.36 18.37 -5.76
CA SER A 194 22.43 19.02 -6.69
C SER A 194 22.49 20.55 -6.58
N SER A 195 21.95 21.23 -7.60
CA SER A 195 21.80 22.69 -7.57
C SER A 195 20.75 23.19 -6.57
N ASP A 196 19.76 22.35 -6.23
CA ASP A 196 18.73 22.62 -5.24
C ASP A 196 18.49 21.36 -4.37
N PRO A 197 19.21 21.23 -3.26
CA PRO A 197 19.10 20.10 -2.34
C PRO A 197 17.70 19.92 -1.74
N GLY A 198 17.01 21.01 -1.43
CA GLY A 198 15.65 20.95 -0.90
C GLY A 198 14.68 20.31 -1.90
N ALA A 199 14.69 20.77 -3.15
CA ALA A 199 13.88 20.18 -4.22
C ALA A 199 14.26 18.71 -4.49
N ALA A 200 15.54 18.35 -4.40
CA ALA A 200 16.00 16.97 -4.57
C ALA A 200 15.45 16.04 -3.48
N ILE A 201 15.39 16.49 -2.23
CA ILE A 201 14.76 15.74 -1.12
C ILE A 201 13.23 15.69 -1.31
N GLU A 202 12.59 16.79 -1.66
CA GLU A 202 11.14 16.81 -1.93
C GLU A 202 10.72 15.87 -3.09
N ALA A 203 11.62 15.58 -4.03
CA ALA A 203 11.41 14.61 -5.11
C ALA A 203 11.36 13.14 -4.61
N LEU A 204 11.68 12.87 -3.35
CA LEU A 204 11.46 11.57 -2.71
C LEU A 204 9.98 11.29 -2.46
N ALA A 205 9.12 12.28 -2.44
CA ALA A 205 7.68 12.11 -2.34
C ALA A 205 7.10 11.35 -3.55
N PRO A 206 5.94 10.66 -3.39
CA PRO A 206 5.29 9.99 -4.51
C PRO A 206 4.95 10.93 -5.67
N ALA A 207 5.19 10.48 -6.90
CA ALA A 207 4.87 11.22 -8.12
C ALA A 207 3.50 10.81 -8.72
N THR A 208 2.66 10.06 -7.98
CA THR A 208 1.37 9.59 -8.47
C THR A 208 0.41 10.75 -8.72
N PRO A 209 -0.50 10.65 -9.72
CA PRO A 209 -1.52 11.67 -9.95
C PRO A 209 -2.36 11.98 -8.71
N THR A 210 -2.72 10.95 -7.92
CA THR A 210 -3.49 11.10 -6.68
C THR A 210 -2.70 11.92 -5.64
N TYR A 211 -1.41 11.65 -5.44
CA TYR A 211 -0.59 12.41 -4.52
C TYR A 211 -0.50 13.89 -4.91
N GLN A 212 -0.29 14.18 -6.19
CA GLN A 212 -0.22 15.55 -6.70
C GLN A 212 -1.56 16.29 -6.55
N ALA A 213 -2.67 15.62 -6.84
CA ALA A 213 -4.00 16.19 -6.67
C ALA A 213 -4.32 16.48 -5.19
N LEU A 214 -3.95 15.59 -4.27
CA LEU A 214 -4.10 15.80 -2.83
C LEU A 214 -3.26 16.99 -2.35
N ARG A 215 -2.03 17.16 -2.84
CA ARG A 215 -1.19 18.33 -2.51
C ARG A 215 -1.81 19.64 -3.00
N GLN A 216 -2.32 19.66 -4.24
CA GLN A 216 -3.01 20.84 -4.79
C GLN A 216 -4.29 21.16 -3.97
N ALA A 217 -5.05 20.14 -3.61
CA ALA A 217 -6.22 20.30 -2.76
C ALA A 217 -5.83 20.83 -1.38
N LEU A 218 -4.78 20.31 -0.75
CA LEU A 218 -4.28 20.79 0.54
C LEU A 218 -4.00 22.30 0.50
N GLN A 219 -3.27 22.77 -0.50
CA GLN A 219 -2.96 24.18 -0.69
C GLN A 219 -4.24 25.02 -0.86
N SER A 220 -5.17 24.55 -1.70
CA SER A 220 -6.44 25.25 -1.96
C SER A 220 -7.32 25.35 -0.71
N TYR A 221 -7.44 24.26 0.06
CA TYR A 221 -8.21 24.23 1.30
C TYR A 221 -7.58 25.11 2.39
N ARG A 222 -6.23 25.12 2.51
CA ARG A 222 -5.52 25.98 3.46
C ARG A 222 -5.64 27.47 3.11
N ALA A 223 -5.59 27.85 1.83
CA ALA A 223 -5.79 29.22 1.39
C ALA A 223 -7.21 29.74 1.71
N GLY A 224 -8.22 28.85 1.70
CA GLY A 224 -9.60 29.17 2.08
C GLY A 224 -9.89 29.07 3.58
N ALA A 225 -8.94 28.62 4.40
CA ALA A 225 -9.18 28.23 5.79
C ALA A 225 -9.33 29.39 6.79
N VAL A 226 -9.20 30.65 6.38
CA VAL A 226 -9.30 31.82 7.30
C VAL A 226 -10.67 31.93 7.97
N ALA A 227 -11.70 31.23 7.44
CA ALA A 227 -13.03 31.07 8.04
C ALA A 227 -13.56 29.65 7.87
N ALA A 228 -12.70 28.63 8.09
CA ALA A 228 -13.01 27.23 7.82
C ALA A 228 -14.14 26.71 8.73
N ASP A 229 -15.18 26.17 8.12
CA ASP A 229 -16.20 25.39 8.81
C ASP A 229 -15.66 23.99 9.17
N GLU A 230 -16.39 23.27 10.01
CA GLU A 230 -16.04 21.91 10.45
C GLU A 230 -15.84 20.94 9.26
N THR A 231 -16.58 21.12 8.18
CA THR A 231 -16.46 20.31 6.97
C THR A 231 -15.12 20.53 6.28
N THR A 232 -14.69 21.77 6.18
CA THR A 232 -13.39 22.14 5.60
C THR A 232 -12.24 21.59 6.45
N LEU A 233 -12.31 21.72 7.77
CA LEU A 233 -11.28 21.17 8.69
C LEU A 233 -11.21 19.64 8.59
N ARG A 234 -12.35 18.96 8.53
CA ARG A 234 -12.38 17.50 8.33
C ARG A 234 -11.74 17.10 7.00
N ARG A 235 -12.04 17.79 5.90
CA ARG A 235 -11.43 17.50 4.60
C ARG A 235 -9.92 17.76 4.58
N LEU A 236 -9.43 18.78 5.28
CA LEU A 236 -8.00 19.02 5.46
C LEU A 236 -7.32 17.81 6.12
N ARG A 237 -7.89 17.33 7.23
CA ARG A 237 -7.38 16.14 7.93
C ARG A 237 -7.40 14.90 7.01
N MET A 238 -8.49 14.68 6.29
CA MET A 238 -8.59 13.58 5.32
C MET A 238 -7.52 13.68 4.23
N ILE A 239 -7.24 14.88 3.71
CA ILE A 239 -6.18 15.08 2.72
C ILE A 239 -4.81 14.74 3.30
N GLU A 240 -4.47 15.22 4.50
CA GLU A 240 -3.20 14.95 5.18
C GLU A 240 -2.99 13.45 5.42
N VAL A 241 -4.02 12.75 5.91
CA VAL A 241 -4.01 11.29 6.10
C VAL A 241 -3.83 10.54 4.78
N ASN A 242 -4.52 10.95 3.72
CA ASN A 242 -4.39 10.25 2.44
C ASN A 242 -3.09 10.58 1.70
N LEU A 243 -2.45 11.73 1.96
CA LEU A 243 -1.07 11.98 1.55
C LEU A 243 -0.12 11.01 2.24
N GLU A 244 -0.33 10.72 3.53
CA GLU A 244 0.45 9.71 4.24
C GLU A 244 0.22 8.31 3.66
N ARG A 245 -1.02 7.86 3.46
CA ARG A 245 -1.34 6.57 2.85
C ARG A 245 -0.75 6.40 1.44
N GLN A 246 -0.65 7.48 0.68
CA GLN A 246 0.01 7.44 -0.64
C GLN A 246 1.52 7.14 -0.54
N ARG A 247 2.19 7.48 0.56
CA ARG A 247 3.61 7.17 0.79
C ARG A 247 3.84 5.71 1.17
N TRP A 248 2.80 4.98 1.60
CA TRP A 248 2.85 3.55 1.91
C TRP A 248 2.79 2.66 0.67
N LEU A 249 2.47 3.23 -0.48
CA LEU A 249 2.38 2.51 -1.75
C LEU A 249 3.76 2.37 -2.41
N PRO A 250 3.95 1.36 -3.26
CA PRO A 250 5.13 1.30 -4.12
C PRO A 250 5.33 2.59 -4.90
N ARG A 251 6.57 3.04 -5.01
CA ARG A 251 6.91 4.28 -5.74
C ARG A 251 6.50 4.23 -7.22
N ARG A 252 6.49 3.04 -7.79
CA ARG A 252 6.02 2.77 -9.16
C ARG A 252 4.98 1.65 -9.08
N LEU A 253 3.73 2.02 -9.29
CA LEU A 253 2.67 1.04 -9.43
C LEU A 253 2.84 0.28 -10.73
N GLN A 254 2.61 -1.03 -10.71
CA GLN A 254 2.64 -1.87 -11.89
C GLN A 254 1.58 -1.39 -12.91
N MET A 255 1.91 -1.54 -14.20
CA MET A 255 1.03 -1.14 -15.30
C MET A 255 -0.30 -1.89 -15.26
N ASP A 256 -0.22 -3.21 -15.09
CA ASP A 256 -1.37 -4.08 -14.87
C ASP A 256 -1.52 -4.33 -13.38
N ARG A 257 -2.68 -4.00 -12.82
CA ARG A 257 -2.97 -4.18 -11.39
C ARG A 257 -4.46 -4.15 -11.10
N VAL A 258 -4.87 -4.91 -10.13
CA VAL A 258 -6.19 -4.79 -9.52
C VAL A 258 -6.08 -3.83 -8.34
N TRP A 259 -7.01 -2.89 -8.27
CA TRP A 259 -7.07 -1.89 -7.23
C TRP A 259 -8.42 -1.94 -6.54
N VAL A 260 -8.44 -2.23 -5.26
CA VAL A 260 -9.66 -2.24 -4.44
C VAL A 260 -9.55 -1.12 -3.44
N ASN A 261 -10.41 -0.10 -3.53
CA ASN A 261 -10.54 0.90 -2.47
C ASN A 261 -11.72 0.53 -1.57
N ILE A 262 -11.41 0.13 -0.34
CA ILE A 262 -12.40 -0.27 0.66
C ILE A 262 -13.35 0.92 0.95
N ALA A 263 -12.83 2.13 1.13
CA ALA A 263 -13.63 3.32 1.45
C ALA A 263 -14.61 3.72 0.35
N ASP A 264 -14.31 3.38 -0.91
CA ASP A 264 -15.16 3.57 -2.09
C ASP A 264 -16.08 2.36 -2.34
N GLU A 265 -15.81 1.23 -1.67
CA GLU A 265 -16.46 -0.06 -1.94
C GLU A 265 -16.40 -0.40 -3.44
N GLY A 266 -15.25 -0.13 -4.07
CA GLY A 266 -15.01 -0.20 -5.51
C GLY A 266 -13.75 -0.96 -5.89
N LEU A 267 -13.77 -1.60 -7.07
CA LEU A 267 -12.64 -2.29 -7.68
C LEU A 267 -12.41 -1.75 -9.08
N ILE A 268 -11.13 -1.52 -9.41
CA ILE A 268 -10.67 -1.13 -10.75
C ILE A 268 -9.59 -2.11 -11.18
N PHE A 269 -9.69 -2.66 -12.40
CA PHE A 269 -8.56 -3.31 -13.03
C PHE A 269 -7.92 -2.36 -14.04
N TYR A 270 -6.63 -2.11 -13.87
CA TYR A 270 -5.81 -1.33 -14.79
C TYR A 270 -5.01 -2.27 -15.68
N ARG A 271 -4.93 -1.94 -16.98
CA ARG A 271 -4.03 -2.54 -17.96
C ARG A 271 -3.26 -1.42 -18.67
N ASP A 272 -1.93 -1.55 -18.74
CA ASP A 272 -1.07 -0.49 -19.29
C ASP A 272 -1.32 0.89 -18.64
N HIS A 273 -1.57 0.92 -17.34
CA HIS A 273 -1.99 2.07 -16.54
C HIS A 273 -3.41 2.62 -16.83
N TRP A 274 -4.13 2.09 -17.82
CA TRP A 274 -5.50 2.52 -18.13
C TRP A 274 -6.53 1.68 -17.39
N PRO A 275 -7.58 2.30 -16.84
CA PRO A 275 -8.68 1.55 -16.25
C PRO A 275 -9.49 0.87 -17.33
N VAL A 276 -9.57 -0.46 -17.30
CA VAL A 276 -10.27 -1.27 -18.31
C VAL A 276 -11.49 -2.02 -17.77
N PHE A 277 -11.62 -2.10 -16.42
CA PHE A 277 -12.77 -2.74 -15.79
C PHE A 277 -13.05 -2.06 -14.44
N PHE A 278 -14.35 -1.97 -14.12
CA PHE A 278 -14.87 -1.41 -12.87
C PHE A 278 -15.92 -2.36 -12.30
N ALA A 279 -15.89 -2.53 -10.99
CA ALA A 279 -16.92 -3.28 -10.28
C ALA A 279 -17.19 -2.66 -8.91
N ARG A 280 -18.43 -2.77 -8.45
CA ARG A 280 -18.77 -2.60 -7.05
C ARG A 280 -18.23 -3.80 -6.28
N VAL A 281 -17.83 -3.57 -5.05
CA VAL A 281 -17.43 -4.65 -4.15
C VAL A 281 -18.21 -4.59 -2.84
N VAL A 282 -18.34 -5.75 -2.21
CA VAL A 282 -18.71 -5.89 -0.80
C VAL A 282 -17.42 -6.02 -0.01
N VAL A 283 -17.30 -5.28 1.07
CA VAL A 283 -16.14 -5.30 1.97
C VAL A 283 -16.55 -5.72 3.38
N GLY A 284 -15.58 -5.87 4.25
CA GLY A 284 -15.78 -6.23 5.65
C GLY A 284 -16.68 -5.25 6.40
N GLN A 285 -17.38 -5.76 7.41
CA GLN A 285 -18.16 -4.95 8.33
C GLN A 285 -17.28 -3.93 9.06
N ASP A 286 -17.91 -2.88 9.60
CA ASP A 286 -17.25 -1.87 10.44
C ASP A 286 -17.01 -2.32 11.89
N VAL A 287 -17.05 -3.63 12.12
CA VAL A 287 -16.61 -4.29 13.36
C VAL A 287 -15.16 -4.73 13.19
N GLU A 288 -14.27 -4.33 14.09
CA GLU A 288 -12.81 -4.48 13.97
C GLU A 288 -12.37 -5.86 13.46
N ARG A 289 -12.86 -6.95 14.05
CA ARG A 289 -12.52 -8.33 13.66
C ARG A 289 -12.93 -8.73 12.22
N ASN A 290 -13.83 -7.96 11.60
CA ASN A 290 -14.42 -8.24 10.30
C ASN A 290 -14.04 -7.20 9.25
N GLN A 291 -13.22 -6.21 9.60
CA GLN A 291 -12.76 -5.19 8.64
C GLN A 291 -11.88 -5.84 7.56
N SER A 292 -11.99 -5.34 6.34
CA SER A 292 -11.04 -5.71 5.29
C SER A 292 -9.69 -5.04 5.56
N PRO A 293 -8.56 -5.79 5.51
CA PRO A 293 -7.23 -5.25 5.73
C PRO A 293 -6.69 -4.46 4.52
N GLU A 294 -5.69 -3.61 4.77
CA GLU A 294 -4.91 -2.93 3.72
C GLU A 294 -3.62 -3.71 3.45
N PHE A 295 -3.48 -4.23 2.24
CA PHE A 295 -2.32 -5.05 1.87
C PHE A 295 -2.11 -5.10 0.36
N GLN A 296 -0.97 -5.63 -0.02
CA GLN A 296 -0.64 -6.02 -1.39
C GLN A 296 -0.49 -7.53 -1.47
N ALA A 297 -0.99 -8.13 -2.54
CA ALA A 297 -0.78 -9.53 -2.89
C ALA A 297 -0.65 -9.70 -4.40
N MET A 298 -0.47 -10.95 -4.85
CA MET A 298 -0.48 -11.32 -6.27
C MET A 298 -1.67 -12.22 -6.55
N ILE A 299 -2.43 -11.95 -7.60
CA ILE A 299 -3.42 -12.88 -8.12
C ILE A 299 -2.69 -13.82 -9.08
N ASP A 300 -2.58 -15.09 -8.71
CA ASP A 300 -1.85 -16.11 -9.47
C ASP A 300 -2.76 -16.96 -10.35
N ALA A 301 -4.01 -17.13 -9.94
CA ALA A 301 -4.97 -18.00 -10.61
C ALA A 301 -6.41 -17.58 -10.35
N CYS A 302 -7.33 -18.17 -11.14
CA CYS A 302 -8.75 -18.21 -10.84
C CYS A 302 -9.17 -19.63 -10.51
N PHE A 303 -9.94 -19.80 -9.43
CA PHE A 303 -10.69 -21.03 -9.17
C PHE A 303 -12.10 -20.89 -9.73
N PHE A 304 -12.55 -21.89 -10.46
CA PHE A 304 -13.93 -22.06 -10.89
C PHE A 304 -14.59 -23.12 -10.01
N ASN A 305 -15.84 -22.89 -9.64
CA ASN A 305 -16.60 -23.73 -8.72
C ASN A 305 -15.79 -24.06 -7.47
N PRO A 306 -15.30 -23.06 -6.69
CA PRO A 306 -14.48 -23.31 -5.52
C PRO A 306 -15.32 -23.91 -4.38
N PRO A 307 -14.79 -24.89 -3.62
CA PRO A 307 -15.31 -25.18 -2.29
C PRO A 307 -14.96 -24.04 -1.36
N TRP A 308 -15.73 -23.87 -0.30
CA TRP A 308 -15.43 -22.88 0.75
C TRP A 308 -15.11 -23.57 2.05
N VAL A 309 -13.84 -23.48 2.50
CA VAL A 309 -13.47 -23.82 3.86
C VAL A 309 -13.88 -22.65 4.75
N ILE A 310 -14.88 -22.89 5.60
CA ILE A 310 -15.47 -21.90 6.50
C ILE A 310 -14.67 -21.92 7.80
N PRO A 311 -14.01 -20.80 8.17
CA PRO A 311 -13.22 -20.73 9.39
C PRO A 311 -14.03 -21.05 10.66
N SER A 312 -13.37 -21.66 11.65
CA SER A 312 -13.99 -22.14 12.89
C SER A 312 -14.73 -21.05 13.69
N ASN A 313 -14.25 -19.79 13.62
CA ASN A 313 -14.92 -18.64 14.25
C ASN A 313 -16.29 -18.34 13.59
N ILE A 314 -16.40 -18.43 12.26
CA ILE A 314 -17.67 -18.28 11.53
C ILE A 314 -18.56 -19.49 11.79
N VAL A 315 -18.00 -20.71 11.78
CA VAL A 315 -18.74 -21.93 12.11
C VAL A 315 -19.38 -21.78 13.49
N THR A 316 -18.63 -21.37 14.50
CA THR A 316 -19.12 -21.22 15.87
C THR A 316 -20.17 -20.11 15.99
N ALA A 317 -19.95 -18.96 15.33
CA ALA A 317 -20.83 -17.81 15.47
C ALA A 317 -22.12 -17.92 14.65
N GLU A 318 -22.09 -18.57 13.48
CA GLU A 318 -23.19 -18.53 12.52
C GLU A 318 -23.76 -19.92 12.17
N ILE A 319 -22.90 -20.92 11.95
CA ILE A 319 -23.36 -22.24 11.48
C ILE A 319 -23.93 -23.08 12.60
N LEU A 320 -23.22 -23.24 13.73
CA LEU A 320 -23.69 -24.06 14.84
C LEU A 320 -25.01 -23.58 15.44
N PRO A 321 -25.31 -22.27 15.57
CA PRO A 321 -26.62 -21.82 15.98
C PRO A 321 -27.74 -22.20 15.00
N GLN A 322 -27.45 -22.26 13.69
CA GLN A 322 -28.44 -22.72 12.71
C GLN A 322 -28.65 -24.23 12.78
N VAL A 323 -27.57 -25.02 12.90
CA VAL A 323 -27.64 -26.47 13.06
C VAL A 323 -28.44 -26.84 14.33
N SER A 324 -28.30 -26.08 15.40
CA SER A 324 -29.06 -26.31 16.65
C SER A 324 -30.57 -26.10 16.48
N ARG A 325 -30.98 -25.22 15.54
CA ARG A 325 -32.41 -24.95 15.24
C ARG A 325 -32.97 -25.88 14.17
N ASP A 326 -32.09 -26.36 13.31
CA ASP A 326 -32.41 -27.11 12.12
C ASP A 326 -31.32 -28.16 11.84
N PRO A 327 -31.55 -29.43 12.25
CA PRO A 327 -30.57 -30.50 12.09
C PRO A 327 -30.16 -30.77 10.63
N ASP A 328 -31.02 -30.43 9.65
CA ASP A 328 -30.78 -30.63 8.24
C ASP A 328 -30.03 -29.45 7.58
N TYR A 329 -29.68 -28.41 8.37
CA TYR A 329 -29.04 -27.19 7.86
C TYR A 329 -27.78 -27.47 7.05
N LEU A 330 -26.86 -28.30 7.57
CA LEU A 330 -25.62 -28.67 6.87
C LEU A 330 -25.90 -29.37 5.53
N ALA A 331 -26.80 -30.34 5.52
CA ALA A 331 -27.14 -31.09 4.33
C ALA A 331 -27.77 -30.20 3.25
N ARG A 332 -28.71 -29.32 3.65
CA ARG A 332 -29.35 -28.39 2.69
C ARG A 332 -28.37 -27.38 2.11
N ASN A 333 -27.40 -26.93 2.89
CA ASN A 333 -26.39 -25.98 2.44
C ASN A 333 -25.13 -26.68 1.88
N LYS A 334 -25.17 -28.01 1.69
CA LYS A 334 -24.05 -28.82 1.18
C LYS A 334 -22.76 -28.62 1.98
N MET A 335 -22.88 -28.57 3.30
CA MET A 335 -21.76 -28.35 4.21
C MET A 335 -21.36 -29.65 4.91
N ILE A 336 -20.06 -29.80 5.16
CA ILE A 336 -19.47 -30.94 5.90
C ILE A 336 -18.63 -30.36 7.03
N MET A 337 -18.87 -30.81 8.29
CA MET A 337 -18.00 -30.42 9.41
C MET A 337 -16.66 -31.14 9.31
N LEU A 338 -15.58 -30.39 9.50
CA LEU A 338 -14.21 -30.91 9.55
C LEU A 338 -13.78 -31.19 10.99
N ALA A 339 -12.73 -32.01 11.16
CA ALA A 339 -12.27 -32.46 12.46
C ALA A 339 -11.66 -31.36 13.35
N ASP A 340 -11.18 -30.28 12.72
CA ASP A 340 -10.55 -29.09 13.34
C ASP A 340 -11.57 -28.01 13.78
N GLY A 341 -12.85 -28.27 13.56
CA GLY A 341 -13.94 -27.33 13.91
C GLY A 341 -14.27 -26.34 12.79
N GLU A 342 -13.65 -26.45 11.63
CA GLU A 342 -14.05 -25.78 10.41
C GLU A 342 -15.22 -26.52 9.74
N ALA A 343 -15.78 -25.92 8.69
CA ALA A 343 -16.73 -26.61 7.83
C ALA A 343 -16.34 -26.37 6.36
N GLU A 344 -16.57 -27.35 5.52
CA GLU A 344 -16.42 -27.20 4.07
C GLU A 344 -17.79 -27.11 3.42
N GLN A 345 -18.04 -26.02 2.67
CA GLN A 345 -19.19 -25.92 1.79
C GLN A 345 -18.78 -26.38 0.41
N LEU A 346 -19.49 -27.38 -0.11
CA LEU A 346 -19.24 -27.92 -1.44
C LEU A 346 -19.62 -26.91 -2.54
N PRO A 347 -18.99 -26.98 -3.71
CA PRO A 347 -19.29 -26.12 -4.85
C PRO A 347 -20.76 -26.15 -5.27
N GLY A 348 -21.24 -25.02 -5.75
CA GLY A 348 -22.60 -24.91 -6.27
C GLY A 348 -23.04 -23.47 -6.48
N PRO A 349 -24.15 -23.25 -7.18
CA PRO A 349 -24.67 -21.92 -7.47
C PRO A 349 -25.03 -21.11 -6.21
N GLU A 350 -25.36 -21.80 -5.11
CA GLU A 350 -25.72 -21.20 -3.82
C GLU A 350 -24.54 -21.18 -2.83
N ALA A 351 -23.33 -21.60 -3.24
CA ALA A 351 -22.16 -21.58 -2.37
C ALA A 351 -21.73 -20.14 -2.04
N GLY A 352 -21.30 -19.90 -0.80
CA GLY A 352 -20.99 -18.56 -0.30
C GLY A 352 -19.88 -17.83 -1.09
N LEU A 353 -18.90 -18.56 -1.64
CA LEU A 353 -17.88 -18.01 -2.53
C LEU A 353 -18.36 -17.81 -3.98
N GLY A 354 -19.59 -18.19 -4.30
CA GLY A 354 -20.10 -18.17 -5.66
C GLY A 354 -19.35 -19.14 -6.58
N LEU A 355 -19.22 -18.79 -7.85
CA LEU A 355 -18.68 -19.66 -8.89
C LEU A 355 -17.22 -19.34 -9.28
N ILE A 356 -16.66 -18.25 -8.76
CA ILE A 356 -15.28 -17.82 -9.06
C ILE A 356 -14.63 -17.27 -7.79
N MET A 357 -13.38 -17.68 -7.54
CA MET A 357 -12.49 -17.10 -6.55
C MET A 357 -11.15 -16.79 -7.21
N PHE A 358 -10.58 -15.64 -6.87
CA PHE A 358 -9.25 -15.23 -7.34
C PHE A 358 -8.21 -15.60 -6.27
N ASP A 359 -7.29 -16.49 -6.67
CA ASP A 359 -6.22 -17.00 -5.82
C ASP A 359 -5.16 -15.92 -5.62
N MET A 360 -5.11 -15.38 -4.40
CA MET A 360 -4.20 -14.30 -4.00
C MET A 360 -3.65 -14.56 -2.59
N PRO A 361 -2.67 -15.47 -2.45
CA PRO A 361 -2.15 -15.85 -1.14
C PRO A 361 -1.69 -14.63 -0.33
N ASN A 362 -2.17 -14.52 0.90
CA ASN A 362 -1.83 -13.45 1.84
C ASN A 362 -2.03 -13.91 3.29
N ARG A 363 -1.46 -13.18 4.25
CA ARG A 363 -1.50 -13.56 5.67
C ARG A 363 -2.86 -13.40 6.35
N TYR A 364 -3.84 -12.78 5.67
CA TYR A 364 -5.16 -12.49 6.23
C TYR A 364 -6.23 -13.46 5.78
N ASP A 365 -5.91 -14.38 4.87
CA ASP A 365 -6.88 -15.29 4.22
C ASP A 365 -8.06 -14.55 3.59
N VAL A 366 -7.80 -13.35 3.04
CA VAL A 366 -8.79 -12.53 2.35
C VAL A 366 -8.70 -12.77 0.85
N TYR A 367 -9.84 -13.00 0.21
CA TYR A 367 -9.94 -13.29 -1.21
C TYR A 367 -10.87 -12.30 -1.93
N LEU A 368 -10.64 -12.12 -3.23
CA LEU A 368 -11.63 -11.61 -4.16
C LEU A 368 -12.47 -12.80 -4.64
N HIS A 369 -13.79 -12.73 -4.54
CA HIS A 369 -14.64 -13.84 -4.94
C HIS A 369 -16.02 -13.40 -5.42
N ASP A 370 -16.72 -14.34 -6.00
CA ASP A 370 -18.10 -14.24 -6.43
C ASP A 370 -19.09 -14.31 -5.24
N THR A 371 -20.38 -14.20 -5.52
CA THR A 371 -21.46 -14.40 -4.54
C THR A 371 -22.74 -14.84 -5.27
N PRO A 372 -23.54 -15.73 -4.70
CA PRO A 372 -24.87 -16.05 -5.23
C PRO A 372 -25.85 -14.88 -5.13
N ASP A 373 -25.72 -14.06 -4.10
CA ASP A 373 -26.58 -12.91 -3.85
C ASP A 373 -26.09 -11.70 -4.63
N ARG A 374 -26.69 -11.47 -5.83
CA ARG A 374 -26.36 -10.36 -6.72
C ARG A 374 -26.98 -9.05 -6.30
N GLU A 375 -28.08 -9.07 -5.54
CA GLU A 375 -28.82 -7.89 -5.13
C GLU A 375 -28.04 -7.04 -4.13
N ILE A 376 -27.09 -7.64 -3.40
CA ILE A 376 -26.25 -6.90 -2.44
C ILE A 376 -25.46 -5.76 -3.10
N PHE A 377 -25.13 -5.87 -4.39
CA PHE A 377 -24.43 -4.81 -5.11
C PHE A 377 -25.31 -3.59 -5.41
N ASN A 378 -26.62 -3.69 -5.22
CA ASN A 378 -27.56 -2.57 -5.35
C ASN A 378 -27.67 -1.76 -4.05
N LEU A 379 -27.15 -2.28 -2.93
CA LEU A 379 -27.15 -1.59 -1.66
C LEU A 379 -26.19 -0.39 -1.67
N ASP A 380 -26.55 0.69 -0.99
CA ASP A 380 -25.67 1.83 -0.75
C ASP A 380 -24.56 1.51 0.26
N ASN A 381 -24.86 0.65 1.25
CA ASN A 381 -23.90 0.13 2.22
C ASN A 381 -23.61 -1.34 1.92
N ARG A 382 -22.39 -1.64 1.50
CA ARG A 382 -21.94 -3.00 1.16
C ARG A 382 -20.89 -3.54 2.13
N ARG A 383 -20.82 -3.00 3.34
CA ARG A 383 -19.93 -3.43 4.44
C ARG A 383 -20.61 -4.53 5.25
N ILE A 384 -20.65 -5.74 4.68
CA ILE A 384 -21.41 -6.85 5.24
C ILE A 384 -20.65 -8.18 5.27
N SER A 385 -19.38 -8.22 4.80
CA SER A 385 -18.57 -9.45 4.84
C SER A 385 -17.77 -9.58 6.13
N HIS A 386 -17.08 -10.70 6.29
CA HIS A 386 -16.12 -10.96 7.38
C HIS A 386 -14.68 -10.62 7.01
N GLY A 387 -14.48 -9.70 6.05
CA GLY A 387 -13.17 -9.26 5.60
C GLY A 387 -12.90 -9.58 4.13
N CYS A 388 -13.38 -10.70 3.61
CA CYS A 388 -13.28 -11.04 2.18
C CYS A 388 -14.05 -10.06 1.29
N ILE A 389 -13.66 -9.97 0.03
CA ILE A 389 -14.14 -8.96 -0.90
C ILE A 389 -14.96 -9.64 -2.00
N ARG A 390 -16.29 -9.42 -1.99
CA ARG A 390 -17.18 -9.93 -3.04
C ARG A 390 -17.16 -8.97 -4.22
N VAL A 391 -17.00 -9.51 -5.44
CA VAL A 391 -16.85 -8.73 -6.67
C VAL A 391 -18.13 -8.79 -7.50
N GLN A 392 -18.62 -7.64 -7.93
CA GLN A 392 -19.70 -7.54 -8.91
C GLN A 392 -19.27 -8.09 -10.25
N ASN A 393 -19.59 -8.68 -11.12
CA ASN A 393 -19.13 -9.12 -12.44
C ASN A 393 -17.78 -9.87 -12.43
N PRO A 394 -17.58 -10.90 -11.57
CA PRO A 394 -16.30 -11.58 -11.46
C PRO A 394 -15.92 -12.38 -12.71
N ARG A 395 -16.90 -12.74 -13.59
CA ARG A 395 -16.64 -13.45 -14.85
C ARG A 395 -15.88 -12.56 -15.83
N GLU A 396 -16.26 -11.31 -15.95
CA GLU A 396 -15.59 -10.31 -16.78
C GLU A 396 -14.18 -10.04 -16.29
N LEU A 397 -13.99 -9.93 -14.96
CA LEU A 397 -12.67 -9.80 -14.38
C LEU A 397 -11.81 -11.03 -14.66
N ALA A 398 -12.33 -12.24 -14.49
CA ALA A 398 -11.62 -13.49 -14.79
C ALA A 398 -11.25 -13.59 -16.29
N ALA A 399 -12.15 -13.22 -17.18
CA ALA A 399 -11.91 -13.17 -18.64
C ALA A 399 -10.73 -12.22 -18.98
N LEU A 400 -10.72 -11.06 -18.38
CA LEU A 400 -9.62 -10.09 -18.54
C LEU A 400 -8.30 -10.61 -17.97
N LEU A 401 -8.28 -11.13 -16.76
CA LEU A 401 -7.06 -11.61 -16.10
C LEU A 401 -6.48 -12.86 -16.81
N LEU A 402 -7.33 -13.78 -17.27
CA LEU A 402 -6.93 -14.98 -17.98
C LEU A 402 -6.66 -14.76 -19.48
N HIS A 403 -6.92 -13.54 -19.99
CA HIS A 403 -6.86 -13.22 -21.42
C HIS A 403 -7.72 -14.18 -22.27
N GLN A 404 -8.91 -14.55 -21.76
CA GLN A 404 -9.84 -15.48 -22.40
C GLN A 404 -11.17 -14.78 -22.71
N PRO A 405 -11.89 -15.22 -23.76
CA PRO A 405 -13.26 -14.80 -24.00
C PRO A 405 -14.18 -15.18 -22.83
N ILE A 406 -15.21 -14.39 -22.59
CA ILE A 406 -16.20 -14.65 -21.53
C ILE A 406 -16.90 -16.01 -21.70
N ASP A 407 -17.10 -16.48 -22.95
CA ASP A 407 -17.71 -17.76 -23.20
C ASP A 407 -16.86 -18.93 -22.71
N VAL A 408 -15.54 -18.82 -22.77
CA VAL A 408 -14.61 -19.81 -22.18
C VAL A 408 -14.78 -19.87 -20.67
N ILE A 409 -14.88 -18.71 -20.01
CA ILE A 409 -15.12 -18.63 -18.56
C ILE A 409 -16.46 -19.30 -18.21
N ASN A 410 -17.51 -19.04 -18.99
CA ASN A 410 -18.82 -19.65 -18.79
C ASN A 410 -18.80 -21.17 -18.99
N GLN A 411 -18.01 -21.69 -19.95
CA GLN A 411 -17.83 -23.13 -20.18
C GLN A 411 -17.11 -23.80 -18.99
N GLU A 412 -16.06 -23.19 -18.46
CA GLU A 412 -15.35 -23.70 -17.26
C GLU A 412 -16.29 -23.81 -16.06
N ILE A 413 -17.10 -22.78 -15.82
CA ILE A 413 -18.11 -22.80 -14.75
C ILE A 413 -19.15 -23.90 -14.98
N ALA A 414 -19.61 -24.07 -16.21
CA ALA A 414 -20.66 -25.03 -16.57
C ALA A 414 -20.24 -26.50 -16.43
N GLN A 415 -18.94 -26.81 -16.39
CA GLN A 415 -18.42 -28.15 -16.10
C GLN A 415 -18.82 -28.63 -14.70
N GLY A 416 -19.00 -27.70 -13.75
CA GLY A 416 -19.41 -28.00 -12.36
C GLY A 416 -18.28 -28.48 -11.45
N ASP A 417 -17.14 -28.92 -12.01
CA ASP A 417 -15.99 -29.38 -11.25
C ASP A 417 -15.15 -28.18 -10.73
N THR A 418 -14.53 -28.33 -9.56
CA THR A 418 -13.56 -27.37 -9.06
C THR A 418 -12.30 -27.43 -9.93
N THR A 419 -12.00 -26.33 -10.58
CA THR A 419 -10.79 -26.20 -11.42
C THR A 419 -10.00 -24.95 -11.06
N ARG A 420 -8.65 -25.03 -11.10
CA ARG A 420 -7.73 -23.92 -10.90
C ARG A 420 -7.02 -23.60 -12.22
N LYS A 421 -7.16 -22.37 -12.70
CA LYS A 421 -6.50 -21.88 -13.91
C LYS A 421 -5.51 -20.79 -13.55
N ASN A 422 -4.23 -21.04 -13.81
CA ASN A 422 -3.17 -20.03 -13.59
C ASN A 422 -3.36 -18.88 -14.56
N LEU A 423 -3.11 -17.66 -14.08
CA LEU A 423 -2.99 -16.50 -14.95
C LEU A 423 -1.76 -16.64 -15.86
N PRO A 424 -1.81 -16.14 -17.10
CA PRO A 424 -0.63 -16.09 -17.98
C PRO A 424 0.54 -15.33 -17.36
N VAL A 425 0.22 -14.27 -16.61
CA VAL A 425 1.15 -13.48 -15.79
C VAL A 425 0.43 -13.14 -14.49
N PRO A 426 1.03 -13.39 -13.32
CA PRO A 426 0.46 -12.95 -12.06
C PRO A 426 0.21 -11.44 -12.03
N VAL A 427 -0.91 -11.01 -11.47
CA VAL A 427 -1.32 -9.61 -11.44
C VAL A 427 -1.35 -9.11 -10.00
N PRO A 428 -0.62 -8.02 -9.67
CA PRO A 428 -0.65 -7.45 -8.35
C PRO A 428 -2.04 -6.90 -8.02
N VAL A 429 -2.48 -7.15 -6.79
CA VAL A 429 -3.68 -6.57 -6.21
C VAL A 429 -3.31 -5.71 -5.02
N PHE A 430 -3.85 -4.50 -5.00
CA PHE A 430 -3.75 -3.56 -3.89
C PHE A 430 -5.13 -3.42 -3.26
N VAL A 431 -5.23 -3.74 -2.00
CA VAL A 431 -6.39 -3.47 -1.18
C VAL A 431 -6.04 -2.29 -0.29
N VAL A 432 -6.70 -1.16 -0.49
CA VAL A 432 -6.38 0.13 0.15
C VAL A 432 -7.61 0.70 0.84
N TYR A 433 -7.39 1.60 1.82
CA TYR A 433 -8.44 2.36 2.48
C TYR A 433 -8.20 3.86 2.27
N GLN A 434 -8.60 4.39 1.10
CA GLN A 434 -8.38 5.79 0.75
C GLN A 434 -9.67 6.58 0.87
N THR A 435 -9.78 7.39 1.92
CA THR A 435 -10.93 8.25 2.17
C THR A 435 -10.92 9.53 1.33
N ALA A 436 -9.80 9.85 0.68
CA ALA A 436 -9.67 10.85 -0.36
C ALA A 436 -8.78 10.34 -1.49
N SER A 437 -9.32 10.23 -2.71
CA SER A 437 -8.59 9.76 -3.89
C SER A 437 -9.18 10.31 -5.18
N LEU A 438 -8.46 10.15 -6.30
CA LEU A 438 -9.02 10.46 -7.61
C LEU A 438 -9.97 9.36 -8.07
N ASP A 439 -11.11 9.78 -8.63
CA ASP A 439 -11.95 8.89 -9.43
C ASP A 439 -11.33 8.67 -10.83
N THR A 440 -11.97 7.85 -11.63
CA THR A 440 -11.52 7.49 -12.98
C THR A 440 -11.57 8.64 -13.98
N ALA A 441 -12.29 9.72 -13.65
CA ALA A 441 -12.31 10.96 -14.41
C ALA A 441 -11.20 11.93 -13.96
N GLY A 442 -10.37 11.55 -12.98
CA GLY A 442 -9.30 12.39 -12.43
C GLY A 442 -9.80 13.47 -11.46
N LYS A 443 -11.02 13.34 -10.95
CA LYS A 443 -11.60 14.29 -9.98
C LYS A 443 -11.38 13.77 -8.56
N LEU A 444 -10.94 14.65 -7.66
CA LEU A 444 -10.79 14.30 -6.24
C LEU A 444 -12.16 14.05 -5.59
N GLN A 445 -12.30 12.87 -5.00
CA GLN A 445 -13.47 12.43 -4.26
C GLN A 445 -13.11 12.23 -2.79
N PHE A 446 -14.12 12.39 -1.93
CA PHE A 446 -14.03 12.15 -0.49
C PHE A 446 -15.04 11.07 -0.12
N TYR A 447 -14.57 10.01 0.55
CA TYR A 447 -15.37 8.87 0.97
C TYR A 447 -15.53 8.86 2.49
N PRO A 448 -16.58 8.27 3.04
CA PRO A 448 -16.73 8.12 4.48
C PRO A 448 -15.61 7.30 5.11
N ASP A 449 -15.09 7.76 6.24
CA ASP A 449 -14.19 6.98 7.11
C ASP A 449 -15.00 6.07 8.03
N PHE A 450 -15.58 5.00 7.48
CA PHE A 450 -16.48 4.12 8.24
C PHE A 450 -15.75 3.13 9.17
N TYR A 451 -14.44 2.90 8.96
CA TYR A 451 -13.61 2.12 9.87
C TYR A 451 -12.93 2.96 10.95
N ASN A 452 -13.10 4.29 10.92
CA ASN A 452 -12.53 5.26 11.84
C ASN A 452 -10.98 5.22 11.92
N ARG A 453 -10.31 4.94 10.79
CA ARG A 453 -8.85 4.85 10.71
C ARG A 453 -8.16 6.20 10.54
N ASP A 454 -8.85 7.20 9.99
CA ASP A 454 -8.27 8.51 9.70
C ASP A 454 -7.84 9.26 10.97
N ALA A 455 -8.65 9.17 12.03
CA ALA A 455 -8.40 9.90 13.27
C ALA A 455 -7.10 9.44 13.95
N GLU A 456 -6.85 8.14 13.97
CA GLU A 456 -5.64 7.54 14.56
C GLU A 456 -4.39 7.96 13.79
N ILE A 457 -4.41 7.83 12.47
CA ILE A 457 -3.30 8.25 11.59
C ILE A 457 -3.03 9.74 11.76
N TRP A 458 -4.08 10.57 11.72
CA TRP A 458 -3.94 12.02 11.84
C TRP A 458 -3.33 12.44 13.19
N GLN A 459 -3.76 11.84 14.30
CA GLN A 459 -3.20 12.10 15.63
C GLN A 459 -1.71 11.77 15.68
N GLN A 460 -1.29 10.65 15.12
CA GLN A 460 0.12 10.27 15.08
C GLN A 460 0.95 11.21 14.21
N LEU A 461 0.38 11.76 13.11
CA LEU A 461 1.05 12.75 12.27
C LEU A 461 1.25 14.11 12.95
N GLN A 462 0.48 14.42 14.00
CA GLN A 462 0.62 15.67 14.77
C GLN A 462 1.64 15.56 15.91
N SER A 463 2.03 14.36 16.30
CA SER A 463 2.88 14.14 17.47
C SER A 463 4.24 13.56 17.07
N PRO A 464 5.36 14.14 17.54
CA PRO A 464 6.67 13.51 17.40
C PRO A 464 6.65 12.10 17.98
N PRO A 465 7.45 11.16 17.43
CA PRO A 465 7.59 9.84 18.02
C PRO A 465 8.01 9.98 19.48
N GLN A 466 7.20 9.48 20.39
CA GLN A 466 7.63 9.30 21.76
C GLN A 466 8.59 8.11 21.75
N GLY A 467 9.86 8.35 22.09
CA GLY A 467 10.94 7.39 22.11
C GLY A 467 10.75 6.24 23.09
#